data_0529d06759654cb88f44db41002b8e9e
#
_entry.id   0529d06759654cb88f44db41002b8e9e
#
_cell.length_a   1.000
_cell.length_b   1.000
_cell.length_c   1.000
_cell.angle_alpha   90.00
_cell.angle_beta   90.00
_cell.angle_gamma   90.00
#
_symmetry.space_group_name_H-M   'P 1'
#
loop_
_entity.id
_entity.type
_entity.pdbx_description
1 polymer ?
#
loop_
_entity_poly.entity_id
_entity_poly.type
_entity_poly.pdbx_seq_one_letter_code
_entity_poly.pdbx_strand_id
1 'polypeptide(L)'
;IPVEKGVELFVDEVMCGGKRMVVIAGRLGVLDESESTREPPQRLAPDVAGLLAEPARFPFIDRIVEHDPYETLVSECTLDVQQFPFLSDHAIDGTPYLPGVMALEMFAEAAQLLWPACSLSGFDVVSFGLPVKLVRDEQKVRARAWFARQDDAHVWVECTLESDLVNKAGEVFGEPRQHHAGTVRLLKQGAEKPVPLIPAVGLPERGVALLPTTFIYERFFHGPRFQAHGGIIAGSSVNGDVACDGIALMRSELPNGIQFADEPVLLEALPMLIEVGFQNAGMVAMEIDRLQSLPIGIEQVELLQTPEAGGLRVRSVRRAAEADGVTLHDVLIVDADDHPVLALNGVRLKGMAPVEPEMEFKLKRN
;
A
#
# COMPACT_ATOMS: atom_id res chain seq x y z
N ILE A 1 -38.21 -1.21 -25.37
CA ILE A 1 -37.51 -2.04 -26.35
C ILE A 1 -38.39 -3.30 -26.56
N PRO A 2 -38.68 -3.75 -27.82
CA PRO A 2 -39.32 -5.03 -28.06
C PRO A 2 -38.51 -6.16 -27.39
N VAL A 3 -39.21 -7.16 -26.82
CA VAL A 3 -38.57 -8.24 -26.03
C VAL A 3 -37.48 -8.96 -26.83
N GLU A 4 -37.74 -9.24 -28.09
CA GLU A 4 -36.79 -9.90 -28.99
C GLU A 4 -35.51 -9.11 -29.17
N LYS A 5 -35.63 -7.79 -29.34
CA LYS A 5 -34.43 -6.88 -29.45
C LYS A 5 -33.70 -6.72 -28.12
N GLY A 6 -34.43 -6.74 -27.02
CA GLY A 6 -33.81 -6.70 -25.67
C GLY A 6 -33.02 -7.98 -25.38
N VAL A 7 -33.54 -9.14 -25.78
CA VAL A 7 -32.82 -10.41 -25.65
C VAL A 7 -31.58 -10.45 -26.53
N GLU A 8 -31.66 -9.99 -27.78
CA GLU A 8 -30.53 -9.90 -28.71
C GLU A 8 -29.39 -9.06 -28.12
N LEU A 9 -29.71 -7.83 -27.67
CA LEU A 9 -28.73 -6.93 -27.05
C LEU A 9 -28.15 -7.49 -25.76
N PHE A 10 -28.92 -8.20 -24.95
CA PHE A 10 -28.45 -8.89 -23.76
C PHE A 10 -27.48 -10.01 -24.10
N VAL A 11 -27.81 -10.84 -25.10
CA VAL A 11 -26.93 -11.92 -25.56
C VAL A 11 -25.62 -11.35 -26.12
N ASP A 12 -25.67 -10.27 -26.92
CA ASP A 12 -24.49 -9.61 -27.45
C ASP A 12 -23.58 -9.09 -26.32
N GLU A 13 -24.17 -8.49 -25.28
CA GLU A 13 -23.38 -8.00 -24.14
C GLU A 13 -22.76 -9.14 -23.31
N VAL A 14 -23.50 -10.24 -23.10
CA VAL A 14 -22.97 -11.42 -22.39
C VAL A 14 -21.86 -12.11 -23.16
N MET A 15 -21.94 -12.11 -24.50
CA MET A 15 -20.94 -12.79 -25.35
C MET A 15 -19.72 -11.95 -25.66
N CYS A 16 -19.87 -10.60 -25.68
CA CYS A 16 -18.82 -9.66 -26.08
C CYS A 16 -18.44 -8.70 -24.97
N GLY A 17 -19.15 -8.73 -23.83
CA GLY A 17 -19.12 -7.70 -22.82
C GLY A 17 -17.85 -7.64 -22.01
N GLY A 18 -17.39 -6.41 -21.83
CA GLY A 18 -16.32 -6.04 -20.91
C GLY A 18 -16.74 -4.92 -19.95
N LYS A 19 -18.01 -4.50 -19.94
CA LYS A 19 -18.49 -3.40 -19.09
C LYS A 19 -19.19 -3.94 -17.84
N ARG A 20 -18.92 -3.28 -16.69
CA ARG A 20 -19.51 -3.67 -15.39
C ARG A 20 -21.00 -3.39 -15.28
N MET A 21 -21.53 -2.43 -16.05
CA MET A 21 -22.94 -2.09 -16.10
C MET A 21 -23.32 -1.60 -17.48
N VAL A 22 -24.36 -2.20 -18.08
CA VAL A 22 -24.94 -1.79 -19.33
C VAL A 22 -26.43 -1.55 -19.15
N VAL A 23 -26.91 -0.38 -19.54
CA VAL A 23 -28.34 -0.06 -19.54
C VAL A 23 -28.87 -0.20 -20.97
N ILE A 24 -29.67 -1.24 -21.20
CA ILE A 24 -30.33 -1.49 -22.48
C ILE A 24 -31.72 -0.85 -22.41
N ALA A 25 -31.86 0.34 -22.98
CA ALA A 25 -33.10 1.08 -22.97
C ALA A 25 -33.45 1.61 -24.38
N GLY A 26 -34.73 1.80 -24.63
CA GLY A 26 -35.20 2.53 -25.80
C GLY A 26 -35.06 4.05 -25.59
N ARG A 27 -36.20 4.73 -25.46
CA ARG A 27 -36.20 6.13 -25.01
C ARG A 27 -36.18 6.20 -23.48
N LEU A 28 -35.28 7.00 -22.91
CA LEU A 28 -35.15 7.20 -21.47
C LEU A 28 -36.11 8.26 -20.90
N GLY A 29 -37.02 8.83 -21.74
CA GLY A 29 -38.01 9.82 -21.34
C GLY A 29 -37.36 11.09 -20.80
N VAL A 30 -37.70 11.46 -19.56
CA VAL A 30 -37.16 12.66 -18.90
C VAL A 30 -35.62 12.62 -18.72
N LEU A 31 -35.01 11.44 -18.69
CA LEU A 31 -33.57 11.30 -18.61
C LEU A 31 -32.86 11.63 -19.93
N ASP A 32 -33.52 11.40 -21.07
CA ASP A 32 -32.99 11.81 -22.39
C ASP A 32 -32.93 13.34 -22.55
N GLU A 33 -33.85 14.07 -21.90
CA GLU A 33 -33.88 15.53 -21.97
C GLU A 33 -32.89 16.18 -21.00
N SER A 34 -32.52 15.53 -19.89
CA SER A 34 -31.58 16.06 -18.92
C SER A 34 -30.11 15.85 -19.31
N GLU A 35 -29.80 14.83 -20.11
CA GLU A 35 -28.42 14.58 -20.58
C GLU A 35 -28.04 15.42 -21.81
N SER A 36 -29.03 15.88 -22.61
CA SER A 36 -28.74 16.63 -23.84
C SER A 36 -28.18 18.06 -23.61
N THR A 37 -28.18 18.57 -22.38
CA THR A 37 -27.70 19.90 -22.04
C THR A 37 -26.51 19.96 -21.09
N ARG A 38 -26.08 18.85 -20.53
CA ARG A 38 -24.79 18.75 -19.86
C ARG A 38 -23.80 18.09 -20.81
N GLU A 39 -23.03 18.90 -21.51
CA GLU A 39 -21.73 18.41 -21.97
C GLU A 39 -21.10 17.70 -20.75
N PRO A 40 -20.68 16.41 -20.85
CA PRO A 40 -19.89 15.81 -19.81
C PRO A 40 -18.75 16.78 -19.56
N PRO A 41 -18.39 17.10 -18.31
CA PRO A 41 -17.28 17.98 -18.04
C PRO A 41 -16.15 17.50 -18.93
N GLN A 42 -15.65 18.37 -19.83
CA GLN A 42 -14.53 18.04 -20.71
C GLN A 42 -13.39 17.65 -19.78
N ARG A 43 -13.29 16.36 -19.49
CA ARG A 43 -12.16 15.79 -18.78
C ARG A 43 -11.02 15.87 -19.78
N LEU A 44 -10.20 16.92 -19.66
CA LEU A 44 -8.97 17.00 -20.41
C LEU A 44 -8.20 15.70 -20.13
N ALA A 45 -7.88 14.97 -21.17
CA ALA A 45 -7.04 13.80 -21.04
C ALA A 45 -5.75 14.22 -20.32
N PRO A 46 -5.33 13.52 -19.25
CA PRO A 46 -4.10 13.87 -18.55
C PRO A 46 -2.94 13.82 -19.54
N ASP A 47 -2.07 14.81 -19.49
CA ASP A 47 -0.79 14.77 -20.23
C ASP A 47 0.16 13.79 -19.55
N VAL A 48 -0.13 12.50 -19.72
CA VAL A 48 0.66 11.41 -19.16
C VAL A 48 2.10 11.46 -19.68
N ALA A 49 2.31 11.85 -20.93
CA ALA A 49 3.64 11.97 -21.50
C ALA A 49 4.46 13.08 -20.83
N GLY A 50 3.82 14.24 -20.57
CA GLY A 50 4.45 15.33 -19.81
C GLY A 50 4.76 14.95 -18.37
N LEU A 51 3.87 14.20 -17.70
CA LEU A 51 4.10 13.72 -16.34
C LEU A 51 5.27 12.69 -16.27
N LEU A 52 5.37 11.79 -17.23
CA LEU A 52 6.46 10.81 -17.33
C LEU A 52 7.80 11.44 -17.74
N ALA A 53 7.82 12.69 -18.22
CA ALA A 53 9.06 13.41 -18.45
C ALA A 53 9.79 13.79 -17.13
N GLU A 54 9.16 13.60 -15.97
CA GLU A 54 9.73 13.73 -14.64
C GLU A 54 9.93 12.33 -14.00
N PRO A 55 10.94 11.53 -14.41
CA PRO A 55 11.09 10.14 -13.97
C PRO A 55 11.27 10.00 -12.45
N ALA A 56 11.80 11.04 -11.79
CA ALA A 56 11.91 11.08 -10.33
C ALA A 56 10.56 11.05 -9.60
N ARG A 57 9.47 11.35 -10.29
CA ARG A 57 8.11 11.36 -9.71
C ARG A 57 7.41 10.00 -9.76
N PHE A 58 7.76 9.17 -10.75
CA PHE A 58 7.13 7.87 -11.02
C PHE A 58 8.21 6.79 -11.26
N PRO A 59 8.99 6.44 -10.22
CA PRO A 59 10.15 5.56 -10.35
C PRO A 59 9.79 4.12 -10.74
N PHE A 60 8.56 3.68 -10.47
CA PHE A 60 8.09 2.34 -10.81
C PHE A 60 7.32 2.26 -12.13
N ILE A 61 7.52 3.25 -13.01
CA ILE A 61 6.87 3.26 -14.31
C ILE A 61 7.90 3.37 -15.42
N ASP A 62 8.30 2.23 -16.00
CA ASP A 62 9.16 2.21 -17.19
C ASP A 62 8.36 2.61 -18.44
N ARG A 63 7.10 2.17 -18.53
CA ARG A 63 6.22 2.47 -19.65
C ARG A 63 4.75 2.29 -19.30
N ILE A 64 3.89 2.99 -20.03
CA ILE A 64 2.43 2.76 -20.02
C ILE A 64 2.10 1.73 -21.11
N VAL A 65 1.40 0.68 -20.73
CA VAL A 65 0.96 -0.41 -21.61
C VAL A 65 -0.44 -0.12 -22.17
N GLU A 66 -1.31 0.42 -21.32
CA GLU A 66 -2.70 0.74 -21.64
C GLU A 66 -3.09 2.03 -20.90
N HIS A 67 -3.83 2.91 -21.56
CA HIS A 67 -4.36 4.11 -20.94
C HIS A 67 -5.68 4.54 -21.60
N ASP A 68 -6.74 4.45 -20.80
CA ASP A 68 -8.03 5.09 -21.09
C ASP A 68 -8.22 6.18 -20.01
N PRO A 69 -8.19 7.48 -20.38
CA PRO A 69 -8.17 8.59 -19.42
C PRO A 69 -9.31 8.51 -18.41
N TYR A 70 -8.94 8.58 -17.11
CA TYR A 70 -9.84 8.51 -15.96
C TYR A 70 -10.58 7.17 -15.78
N GLU A 71 -10.38 6.19 -16.65
CA GLU A 71 -11.02 4.87 -16.57
C GLU A 71 -10.02 3.76 -16.25
N THR A 72 -8.95 3.61 -17.04
CA THR A 72 -7.98 2.53 -16.86
C THR A 72 -6.56 2.97 -17.21
N LEU A 73 -5.59 2.50 -16.42
CA LEU A 73 -4.17 2.61 -16.73
C LEU A 73 -3.46 1.31 -16.38
N VAL A 74 -2.58 0.86 -17.26
CA VAL A 74 -1.67 -0.26 -17.00
C VAL A 74 -0.26 0.23 -17.24
N SER A 75 0.55 0.23 -16.18
CA SER A 75 1.98 0.51 -16.22
C SER A 75 2.80 -0.76 -16.08
N GLU A 76 3.99 -0.76 -16.64
CA GLU A 76 4.98 -1.84 -16.51
C GLU A 76 6.26 -1.29 -15.87
N CYS A 77 6.83 -2.08 -14.97
CA CYS A 77 8.13 -1.84 -14.35
C CYS A 77 8.97 -3.11 -14.41
N THR A 78 10.27 -2.94 -14.66
CA THR A 78 11.26 -4.01 -14.57
C THR A 78 12.00 -3.86 -13.25
N LEU A 79 11.70 -4.74 -12.31
CA LEU A 79 12.39 -4.79 -11.02
C LEU A 79 13.77 -5.41 -11.20
N ASP A 80 14.82 -4.66 -10.88
CA ASP A 80 16.23 -5.03 -10.97
C ASP A 80 16.95 -4.50 -9.72
N VAL A 81 17.79 -5.29 -9.09
CA VAL A 81 18.56 -4.91 -7.91
C VAL A 81 19.58 -3.81 -8.16
N GLN A 82 20.02 -3.59 -9.41
CA GLN A 82 20.90 -2.49 -9.78
C GLN A 82 20.14 -1.17 -9.84
N GLN A 83 18.93 -1.20 -10.40
CA GLN A 83 18.04 -0.05 -10.48
C GLN A 83 17.36 0.24 -9.13
N PHE A 84 16.98 -0.82 -8.41
CA PHE A 84 16.30 -0.73 -7.10
C PHE A 84 17.13 -1.43 -6.02
N PRO A 85 18.20 -0.81 -5.51
CA PRO A 85 19.11 -1.43 -4.53
C PRO A 85 18.42 -1.86 -3.23
N PHE A 86 17.28 -1.27 -2.88
CA PHE A 86 16.49 -1.66 -1.71
C PHE A 86 16.03 -3.13 -1.76
N LEU A 87 15.88 -3.71 -2.96
CA LEU A 87 15.50 -5.11 -3.12
C LEU A 87 16.50 -6.07 -2.45
N SER A 88 17.79 -5.71 -2.44
CA SER A 88 18.82 -6.49 -1.76
C SER A 88 18.67 -6.46 -0.24
N ASP A 89 18.06 -5.42 0.31
CA ASP A 89 17.80 -5.26 1.74
C ASP A 89 16.46 -5.88 2.18
N HIS A 90 15.69 -6.40 1.22
CA HIS A 90 14.45 -7.14 1.48
C HIS A 90 14.56 -8.56 0.86
N ALA A 91 15.52 -9.33 1.36
CA ALA A 91 15.83 -10.66 0.85
C ALA A 91 15.68 -11.74 1.95
N ILE A 92 15.09 -12.87 1.58
CA ILE A 92 14.98 -14.05 2.44
C ILE A 92 15.83 -15.16 1.81
N ASP A 93 16.76 -15.72 2.56
CA ASP A 93 17.72 -16.73 2.09
C ASP A 93 18.46 -16.30 0.80
N GLY A 94 18.82 -15.03 0.72
CA GLY A 94 19.53 -14.44 -0.42
C GLY A 94 18.67 -14.18 -1.65
N THR A 95 17.38 -14.49 -1.63
CA THR A 95 16.45 -14.19 -2.72
C THR A 95 15.74 -12.87 -2.43
N PRO A 96 15.84 -11.84 -3.30
CA PRO A 96 15.13 -10.59 -3.16
C PRO A 96 13.61 -10.76 -3.39
N TYR A 97 12.84 -10.02 -2.61
CA TYR A 97 11.39 -9.92 -2.73
C TYR A 97 10.98 -8.46 -2.81
N LEU A 98 10.01 -8.14 -3.67
CA LEU A 98 9.40 -6.81 -3.63
C LEU A 98 8.67 -6.63 -2.29
N PRO A 99 9.00 -5.61 -1.47
CA PRO A 99 8.24 -5.31 -0.28
C PRO A 99 6.79 -4.94 -0.61
N GLY A 100 5.84 -5.40 0.20
CA GLY A 100 4.42 -5.06 0.01
C GLY A 100 4.16 -3.56 0.02
N VAL A 101 4.91 -2.81 0.81
CA VAL A 101 4.81 -1.34 0.88
C VAL A 101 5.24 -0.65 -0.43
N MET A 102 6.15 -1.25 -1.19
CA MET A 102 6.54 -0.74 -2.52
C MET A 102 5.48 -1.04 -3.59
N ALA A 103 4.71 -2.12 -3.41
CA ALA A 103 3.53 -2.33 -4.27
C ALA A 103 2.46 -1.26 -4.05
N LEU A 104 2.31 -0.74 -2.82
CA LEU A 104 1.42 0.40 -2.55
C LEU A 104 1.90 1.68 -3.24
N GLU A 105 3.22 1.90 -3.30
CA GLU A 105 3.79 3.02 -4.06
C GLU A 105 3.46 2.89 -5.56
N MET A 106 3.66 1.70 -6.14
CA MET A 106 3.29 1.43 -7.54
C MET A 106 1.80 1.69 -7.81
N PHE A 107 0.92 1.37 -6.85
CA PHE A 107 -0.51 1.66 -6.96
C PHE A 107 -0.78 3.16 -6.89
N ALA A 108 -0.11 3.88 -5.98
CA ALA A 108 -0.24 5.33 -5.86
C ALA A 108 0.21 6.04 -7.14
N GLU A 109 1.36 5.63 -7.71
CA GLU A 109 1.86 6.18 -8.98
C GLU A 109 0.86 5.98 -10.13
N ALA A 110 0.37 4.74 -10.31
CA ALA A 110 -0.60 4.42 -11.36
C ALA A 110 -1.91 5.19 -11.20
N ALA A 111 -2.42 5.29 -9.96
CA ALA A 111 -3.64 6.02 -9.65
C ALA A 111 -3.49 7.53 -9.86
N GLN A 112 -2.34 8.11 -9.48
CA GLN A 112 -2.07 9.53 -9.70
C GLN A 112 -1.88 9.88 -11.17
N LEU A 113 -1.30 8.99 -11.99
CA LEU A 113 -1.26 9.18 -13.43
C LEU A 113 -2.65 9.11 -14.05
N LEU A 114 -3.52 8.23 -13.55
CA LEU A 114 -4.90 8.12 -14.01
C LEU A 114 -5.74 9.35 -13.60
N TRP A 115 -5.45 9.94 -12.42
CA TRP A 115 -6.13 11.12 -11.86
C TRP A 115 -5.14 12.19 -11.39
N PRO A 116 -4.41 12.87 -12.32
CA PRO A 116 -3.26 13.72 -11.99
C PRO A 116 -3.60 15.00 -11.21
N ALA A 117 -4.87 15.43 -11.23
CA ALA A 117 -5.34 16.57 -10.44
C ALA A 117 -5.70 16.23 -8.98
N CYS A 118 -5.57 14.94 -8.60
CA CYS A 118 -5.85 14.47 -7.25
C CYS A 118 -4.56 14.19 -6.49
N SER A 119 -4.60 14.26 -5.16
CA SER A 119 -3.48 13.90 -4.29
C SER A 119 -3.79 12.61 -3.53
N LEU A 120 -2.76 11.83 -3.19
CA LEU A 120 -2.92 10.62 -2.39
C LEU A 120 -3.48 10.97 -1.00
N SER A 121 -4.53 10.28 -0.59
CA SER A 121 -5.16 10.40 0.74
C SER A 121 -5.00 9.14 1.59
N GLY A 122 -4.82 7.99 0.95
CA GLY A 122 -4.65 6.72 1.64
C GLY A 122 -5.00 5.51 0.77
N PHE A 123 -5.18 4.37 1.43
CA PHE A 123 -5.54 3.11 0.77
C PHE A 123 -6.65 2.42 1.55
N ASP A 124 -7.48 1.68 0.85
CA ASP A 124 -8.56 0.87 1.41
C ASP A 124 -8.43 -0.59 0.92
N VAL A 125 -8.74 -1.53 1.79
CA VAL A 125 -8.83 -2.97 1.47
C VAL A 125 -7.59 -3.52 0.75
N VAL A 126 -6.42 -3.28 1.34
CA VAL A 126 -5.16 -3.80 0.80
C VAL A 126 -5.01 -5.29 1.10
N SER A 127 -4.61 -6.06 0.11
CA SER A 127 -4.30 -7.49 0.21
C SER A 127 -2.91 -7.78 -0.33
N PHE A 128 -2.06 -8.37 0.50
CA PHE A 128 -0.76 -8.89 0.12
C PHE A 128 -0.89 -10.40 -0.12
N GLY A 129 -1.03 -10.80 -1.38
CA GLY A 129 -1.20 -12.18 -1.78
C GLY A 129 0.14 -12.89 -2.03
N LEU A 130 0.35 -13.36 -3.25
CA LEU A 130 1.57 -14.06 -3.61
C LEU A 130 2.78 -13.11 -3.66
N PRO A 131 3.92 -13.45 -3.04
CA PRO A 131 5.10 -12.59 -3.07
C PRO A 131 5.68 -12.48 -4.50
N VAL A 132 6.16 -11.29 -4.85
CA VAL A 132 6.96 -11.08 -6.05
C VAL A 132 8.41 -11.41 -5.74
N LYS A 133 8.91 -12.52 -6.29
CA LYS A 133 10.28 -13.01 -6.10
C LYS A 133 11.16 -12.67 -7.29
N LEU A 134 12.34 -12.13 -7.05
CA LEU A 134 13.36 -11.96 -8.06
C LEU A 134 14.24 -13.22 -8.11
N VAL A 135 13.76 -14.25 -8.81
CA VAL A 135 14.50 -15.52 -8.98
C VAL A 135 15.58 -15.39 -10.06
N ARG A 136 15.47 -14.38 -10.90
CA ARG A 136 16.43 -13.97 -11.92
C ARG A 136 16.91 -12.56 -11.59
N ASP A 137 17.85 -12.05 -12.39
CA ASP A 137 18.41 -10.70 -12.20
C ASP A 137 17.33 -9.62 -12.31
N GLU A 138 16.28 -9.89 -13.11
CA GLU A 138 15.16 -8.99 -13.31
C GLU A 138 13.80 -9.69 -13.21
N GLN A 139 12.75 -8.95 -12.81
CA GLN A 139 11.37 -9.38 -12.80
C GLN A 139 10.46 -8.27 -13.32
N LYS A 140 9.73 -8.53 -14.40
CA LYS A 140 8.72 -7.61 -14.91
C LYS A 140 7.43 -7.75 -14.12
N VAL A 141 6.86 -6.60 -13.76
CA VAL A 141 5.56 -6.50 -13.08
C VAL A 141 4.72 -5.43 -13.77
N ARG A 142 3.41 -5.57 -13.66
CA ARG A 142 2.44 -4.58 -14.14
C ARG A 142 1.54 -4.14 -13.01
N ALA A 143 1.43 -2.82 -12.82
CA ALA A 143 0.39 -2.23 -12.00
C ALA A 143 -0.78 -1.86 -12.91
N ARG A 144 -1.95 -2.45 -12.63
CA ARG A 144 -3.20 -2.13 -13.30
C ARG A 144 -4.05 -1.31 -12.35
N ALA A 145 -4.52 -0.16 -12.81
CA ALA A 145 -5.36 0.76 -12.06
C ALA A 145 -6.64 1.04 -12.86
N TRP A 146 -7.80 1.02 -12.19
CA TRP A 146 -9.06 1.38 -12.83
C TRP A 146 -9.99 2.13 -11.88
N PHE A 147 -10.78 3.03 -12.46
CA PHE A 147 -11.77 3.81 -11.72
C PHE A 147 -12.80 2.89 -11.06
N ALA A 148 -13.02 3.05 -9.77
CA ALA A 148 -14.03 2.31 -9.03
C ALA A 148 -15.25 3.17 -8.72
N ARG A 149 -15.06 4.32 -8.10
CA ARG A 149 -16.11 5.26 -7.70
C ARG A 149 -15.53 6.61 -7.30
N GLN A 150 -16.40 7.60 -7.13
CA GLN A 150 -16.03 8.90 -6.57
C GLN A 150 -17.20 9.49 -5.75
N ASP A 151 -16.88 10.38 -4.84
CA ASP A 151 -17.83 11.27 -4.15
C ASP A 151 -17.40 12.75 -4.29
N ASP A 152 -17.91 13.64 -3.45
CA ASP A 152 -17.59 15.07 -3.53
C ASP A 152 -16.11 15.35 -3.24
N ALA A 153 -15.48 14.59 -2.34
CA ALA A 153 -14.11 14.80 -1.88
C ALA A 153 -13.09 13.87 -2.54
N HIS A 154 -13.45 12.61 -2.81
CA HIS A 154 -12.50 11.58 -3.19
C HIS A 154 -12.82 10.89 -4.51
N VAL A 155 -11.76 10.29 -5.07
CA VAL A 155 -11.80 9.28 -6.12
C VAL A 155 -11.18 8.01 -5.57
N TRP A 156 -11.81 6.86 -5.82
CA TRP A 156 -11.27 5.53 -5.50
C TRP A 156 -10.87 4.83 -6.79
N VAL A 157 -9.63 4.34 -6.79
CA VAL A 157 -9.00 3.63 -7.90
C VAL A 157 -8.63 2.25 -7.41
N GLU A 158 -9.24 1.21 -7.95
CA GLU A 158 -8.83 -0.17 -7.66
C GLU A 158 -7.53 -0.48 -8.39
N CYS A 159 -6.62 -1.18 -7.72
CA CYS A 159 -5.31 -1.53 -8.25
C CYS A 159 -4.98 -3.00 -8.03
N THR A 160 -4.27 -3.60 -8.99
CA THR A 160 -3.63 -4.92 -8.85
C THR A 160 -2.18 -4.86 -9.33
N LEU A 161 -1.34 -5.69 -8.73
CA LEU A 161 0.02 -5.95 -9.20
C LEU A 161 0.08 -7.37 -9.76
N GLU A 162 0.57 -7.49 -10.99
CA GLU A 162 0.60 -8.74 -11.75
C GLU A 162 1.98 -8.99 -12.34
N SER A 163 2.32 -10.26 -12.59
CA SER A 163 3.46 -10.64 -13.43
C SER A 163 3.10 -11.81 -14.33
N ASP A 164 3.78 -11.88 -15.47
CA ASP A 164 3.63 -13.02 -16.38
C ASP A 164 4.24 -14.28 -15.78
N LEU A 165 3.63 -15.43 -16.08
CA LEU A 165 4.26 -16.73 -15.90
C LEU A 165 5.21 -16.97 -17.07
N VAL A 166 6.50 -17.18 -16.73
CA VAL A 166 7.55 -17.37 -17.74
C VAL A 166 8.18 -18.75 -17.54
N ASN A 167 8.24 -19.54 -18.61
CA ASN A 167 8.89 -20.85 -18.59
C ASN A 167 10.44 -20.74 -18.59
N LYS A 168 11.14 -21.87 -18.51
CA LYS A 168 12.62 -21.89 -18.49
C LYS A 168 13.26 -21.30 -19.74
N ALA A 169 12.54 -21.28 -20.88
CA ALA A 169 13.01 -20.69 -22.13
C ALA A 169 12.76 -19.18 -22.23
N GLY A 170 12.07 -18.58 -21.24
CA GLY A 170 11.71 -17.16 -21.25
C GLY A 170 10.38 -16.86 -21.96
N GLU A 171 9.61 -17.88 -22.33
CA GLU A 171 8.34 -17.69 -23.03
C GLU A 171 7.20 -17.52 -22.01
N VAL A 172 6.32 -16.55 -22.26
CA VAL A 172 5.12 -16.30 -21.45
C VAL A 172 4.11 -17.41 -21.74
N PHE A 173 3.47 -17.92 -20.69
CA PHE A 173 2.42 -18.93 -20.79
C PHE A 173 1.33 -18.73 -19.73
N GLY A 174 0.11 -19.10 -20.06
CA GLY A 174 -1.06 -18.99 -19.15
C GLY A 174 -1.46 -17.54 -18.88
N GLU A 175 -2.31 -17.37 -17.87
CA GLU A 175 -2.75 -16.06 -17.42
C GLU A 175 -1.72 -15.41 -16.48
N PRO A 176 -1.63 -14.07 -16.43
CA PRO A 176 -0.79 -13.37 -15.49
C PRO A 176 -1.12 -13.76 -14.05
N ARG A 177 -0.10 -13.82 -13.19
CA ARG A 177 -0.26 -14.08 -11.77
C ARG A 177 -0.49 -12.77 -11.03
N GLN A 178 -1.60 -12.65 -10.34
CA GLN A 178 -1.86 -11.55 -9.42
C GLN A 178 -1.09 -11.76 -8.13
N HIS A 179 -0.39 -10.72 -7.66
CA HIS A 179 0.40 -10.68 -6.44
C HIS A 179 -0.32 -9.92 -5.33
N HIS A 180 -0.62 -8.66 -5.56
CA HIS A 180 -1.22 -7.77 -4.58
C HIS A 180 -2.44 -7.06 -5.18
N ALA A 181 -3.31 -6.57 -4.30
CA ALA A 181 -4.47 -5.76 -4.68
C ALA A 181 -4.77 -4.73 -3.59
N GLY A 182 -5.43 -3.66 -3.97
CA GLY A 182 -5.89 -2.63 -3.03
C GLY A 182 -6.63 -1.53 -3.76
N THR A 183 -7.23 -0.65 -3.00
CA THR A 183 -7.91 0.54 -3.52
C THR A 183 -7.15 1.78 -3.07
N VAL A 184 -6.69 2.58 -4.02
CA VAL A 184 -6.09 3.89 -3.76
C VAL A 184 -7.21 4.91 -3.59
N ARG A 185 -7.13 5.68 -2.52
CA ARG A 185 -8.03 6.81 -2.27
C ARG A 185 -7.29 8.11 -2.56
N LEU A 186 -7.82 8.87 -3.50
CA LEU A 186 -7.28 10.15 -3.94
C LEU A 186 -8.19 11.28 -3.50
N LEU A 187 -7.64 12.37 -2.94
CA LEU A 187 -8.35 13.59 -2.60
C LEU A 187 -8.39 14.51 -3.81
N LYS A 188 -9.58 14.97 -4.18
CA LYS A 188 -9.77 15.93 -5.28
C LYS A 188 -9.19 17.30 -4.92
N GLN A 189 -8.61 17.98 -5.90
CA GLN A 189 -8.08 19.32 -5.71
C GLN A 189 -9.18 20.29 -5.25
N GLY A 190 -8.91 21.01 -4.16
CA GLY A 190 -9.83 21.99 -3.59
C GLY A 190 -11.00 21.40 -2.81
N ALA A 191 -11.08 20.06 -2.66
CA ALA A 191 -12.07 19.44 -1.80
C ALA A 191 -11.69 19.63 -0.32
N GLU A 192 -12.70 19.76 0.54
CA GLU A 192 -12.52 19.73 1.99
C GLU A 192 -12.10 18.32 2.40
N LYS A 193 -11.00 18.23 3.17
CA LYS A 193 -10.52 16.94 3.65
C LYS A 193 -11.49 16.39 4.70
N PRO A 194 -12.11 15.23 4.46
CA PRO A 194 -12.99 14.61 5.45
C PRO A 194 -12.25 14.26 6.75
N VAL A 195 -13.01 14.12 7.84
CA VAL A 195 -12.44 13.68 9.11
C VAL A 195 -11.86 12.28 8.95
N PRO A 196 -10.55 12.09 9.20
CA PRO A 196 -9.91 10.81 9.01
C PRO A 196 -10.31 9.80 10.08
N LEU A 197 -10.27 8.52 9.73
CA LEU A 197 -10.48 7.44 10.70
C LEU A 197 -9.17 7.14 11.43
N ILE A 198 -9.03 7.71 12.62
CA ILE A 198 -7.91 7.44 13.53
C ILE A 198 -8.30 6.34 14.50
N PRO A 199 -7.53 5.24 14.64
CA PRO A 199 -7.85 4.18 15.58
C PRO A 199 -7.75 4.68 17.03
N ALA A 200 -8.62 4.17 17.91
CA ALA A 200 -8.65 4.54 19.32
C ALA A 200 -7.56 3.84 20.15
N VAL A 201 -6.31 3.92 19.66
CA VAL A 201 -5.15 3.26 20.29
C VAL A 201 -4.44 4.14 21.33
N GLY A 202 -4.80 5.41 21.44
CA GLY A 202 -4.11 6.42 22.25
C GLY A 202 -2.76 6.84 21.64
N LEU A 203 -2.11 7.79 22.29
CA LEU A 203 -0.81 8.30 21.83
C LEU A 203 0.34 7.38 22.25
N PRO A 204 1.39 7.23 21.43
CA PRO A 204 2.62 6.53 21.82
C PRO A 204 3.30 7.20 23.00
N GLU A 205 3.92 6.40 23.87
CA GLU A 205 4.73 6.89 24.97
C GLU A 205 5.92 7.74 24.46
N ARG A 206 6.33 8.71 25.29
CA ARG A 206 7.54 9.49 25.07
C ARG A 206 8.69 8.87 25.84
N GLY A 207 9.87 8.83 25.26
CA GLY A 207 11.04 8.32 25.96
C GLY A 207 12.18 7.88 25.04
N VAL A 208 13.19 7.30 25.67
CA VAL A 208 14.29 6.65 24.97
C VAL A 208 14.00 5.17 24.79
N ALA A 209 14.57 4.59 23.74
CA ALA A 209 14.39 3.16 23.49
C ALA A 209 14.97 2.33 24.65
N LEU A 210 14.12 1.46 25.23
CA LEU A 210 14.52 0.43 26.20
C LEU A 210 15.12 -0.78 25.49
N LEU A 211 14.60 -1.10 24.29
CA LEU A 211 15.16 -2.14 23.41
C LEU A 211 15.69 -1.45 22.15
N PRO A 212 16.98 -1.58 21.84
CA PRO A 212 17.59 -0.85 20.72
C PRO A 212 17.21 -1.41 19.36
N THR A 213 17.51 -0.67 18.32
CA THR A 213 17.32 -1.06 16.91
C THR A 213 17.91 -2.45 16.60
N THR A 214 19.11 -2.75 17.11
CA THR A 214 19.76 -4.06 16.92
C THR A 214 18.92 -5.22 17.43
N PHE A 215 18.24 -5.03 18.57
CA PHE A 215 17.35 -6.04 19.13
C PHE A 215 16.22 -6.42 18.16
N ILE A 216 15.69 -5.45 17.42
CA ILE A 216 14.61 -5.63 16.44
C ILE A 216 15.14 -6.40 15.23
N TYR A 217 16.27 -5.96 14.67
CA TYR A 217 16.82 -6.52 13.43
C TYR A 217 17.66 -7.81 13.61
N GLU A 218 17.84 -8.27 14.83
CA GLU A 218 18.18 -9.67 15.11
C GLU A 218 16.99 -10.62 14.91
N ARG A 219 15.76 -10.07 14.81
CA ARG A 219 14.49 -10.82 14.69
C ARG A 219 13.83 -10.68 13.34
N PHE A 220 14.14 -9.62 12.62
CA PHE A 220 13.63 -9.36 11.27
C PHE A 220 14.76 -9.48 10.24
N PHE A 221 14.43 -9.96 9.05
CA PHE A 221 15.38 -10.18 7.96
C PHE A 221 15.80 -8.90 7.20
N HIS A 222 15.28 -7.75 7.61
CA HIS A 222 15.45 -6.48 6.90
C HIS A 222 16.88 -5.97 6.93
N GLY A 223 17.43 -5.69 5.74
CA GLY A 223 18.71 -4.99 5.59
C GLY A 223 18.60 -3.49 5.90
N PRO A 224 19.73 -2.77 5.82
CA PRO A 224 19.84 -1.39 6.32
C PRO A 224 18.78 -0.41 5.82
N ARG A 225 18.32 -0.53 4.56
CA ARG A 225 17.34 0.37 3.98
C ARG A 225 15.92 0.20 4.54
N PHE A 226 15.65 -0.93 5.20
CA PHE A 226 14.37 -1.21 5.86
C PHE A 226 14.47 -1.21 7.38
N GLN A 227 15.62 -0.82 7.95
CA GLN A 227 15.82 -0.71 9.39
C GLN A 227 15.30 0.62 9.94
N ALA A 228 14.05 0.96 9.61
CA ALA A 228 13.43 2.22 9.97
C ALA A 228 12.81 2.25 11.37
N HIS A 229 12.93 1.17 12.16
CA HIS A 229 12.47 1.12 13.54
C HIS A 229 13.61 1.47 14.49
N GLY A 230 13.55 2.63 15.16
CA GLY A 230 14.59 3.16 16.01
C GLY A 230 14.70 2.54 17.40
N GLY A 231 13.86 1.55 17.72
CA GLY A 231 13.85 0.84 18.99
C GLY A 231 12.50 0.91 19.69
N ILE A 232 12.30 0.04 20.69
CA ILE A 232 11.06 -0.04 21.47
C ILE A 232 11.20 0.84 22.73
N ILE A 233 10.25 1.74 22.93
CA ILE A 233 10.18 2.63 24.10
C ILE A 233 9.55 1.90 25.29
N ALA A 234 8.39 1.28 25.08
CA ALA A 234 7.63 0.61 26.13
C ALA A 234 6.69 -0.47 25.56
N GLY A 235 6.32 -1.42 26.42
CA GLY A 235 5.10 -2.17 26.30
C GLY A 235 4.03 -1.52 27.19
N SER A 236 2.81 -1.45 26.71
CA SER A 236 1.68 -0.87 27.45
C SER A 236 0.42 -1.70 27.27
N SER A 237 -0.67 -1.27 27.90
CA SER A 237 -1.98 -1.87 27.70
C SER A 237 -2.99 -0.78 27.37
N VAL A 238 -3.74 -0.97 26.31
CA VAL A 238 -4.80 -0.08 25.87
C VAL A 238 -6.12 -0.85 25.89
N ASN A 239 -7.06 -0.44 26.73
CA ASN A 239 -8.37 -1.10 26.89
C ASN A 239 -8.28 -2.62 27.15
N GLY A 240 -7.20 -3.08 27.79
CA GLY A 240 -6.94 -4.50 28.06
C GLY A 240 -6.15 -5.22 26.97
N ASP A 241 -5.94 -4.61 25.82
CA ASP A 241 -5.13 -5.13 24.73
C ASP A 241 -3.65 -4.75 24.90
N VAL A 242 -2.76 -5.58 24.40
CA VAL A 242 -1.31 -5.31 24.48
C VAL A 242 -0.91 -4.32 23.38
N ALA A 243 -0.15 -3.32 23.79
CA ALA A 243 0.42 -2.32 22.92
C ALA A 243 1.94 -2.34 22.97
N CYS A 244 2.57 -1.92 21.87
CA CYS A 244 4.00 -1.68 21.75
C CYS A 244 4.23 -0.26 21.24
N ASP A 245 5.06 0.49 21.95
CA ASP A 245 5.48 1.84 21.60
C ASP A 245 6.92 1.84 21.12
N GLY A 246 7.17 2.47 20.00
CA GLY A 246 8.47 2.51 19.36
C GLY A 246 8.81 3.85 18.74
N ILE A 247 10.05 3.96 18.29
CA ILE A 247 10.59 5.10 17.54
C ILE A 247 10.53 4.75 16.06
N ALA A 248 9.95 5.63 15.26
CA ALA A 248 10.01 5.54 13.81
C ALA A 248 11.11 6.47 13.29
N LEU A 249 11.95 5.96 12.39
CA LEU A 249 13.03 6.71 11.78
C LEU A 249 12.66 7.07 10.34
N MET A 250 12.82 8.33 10.00
CA MET A 250 12.83 8.74 8.62
C MET A 250 14.14 8.31 7.94
N ARG A 251 14.11 8.17 6.64
CA ARG A 251 15.27 7.81 5.85
C ARG A 251 16.51 8.66 6.11
N SER A 252 16.34 9.97 6.29
CA SER A 252 17.42 10.91 6.64
C SER A 252 18.07 10.63 8.00
N GLU A 253 17.42 9.84 8.86
CA GLU A 253 17.86 9.49 10.20
C GLU A 253 18.53 8.11 10.28
N LEU A 254 18.51 7.33 9.17
CA LEU A 254 19.09 6.00 9.16
C LEU A 254 20.59 6.01 9.41
N PRO A 255 21.12 5.06 10.21
CA PRO A 255 22.54 4.97 10.53
C PRO A 255 23.42 4.87 9.27
N ASN A 256 24.60 5.49 9.33
CA ASN A 256 25.64 5.42 8.30
C ASN A 256 25.41 6.24 7.03
N GLY A 257 24.53 7.24 7.07
CA GLY A 257 24.37 8.15 5.93
C GLY A 257 24.10 7.40 4.61
N ILE A 258 23.32 6.33 4.67
CA ILE A 258 22.89 5.62 3.46
C ILE A 258 22.14 6.62 2.61
N GLN A 259 22.88 7.30 1.76
CA GLN A 259 22.34 8.23 0.78
C GLN A 259 21.80 7.40 -0.38
N PHE A 260 20.55 7.56 -0.60
CA PHE A 260 19.89 7.05 -1.80
C PHE A 260 19.96 8.17 -2.84
N ALA A 261 21.15 8.47 -3.33
CA ALA A 261 21.43 9.68 -4.09
C ALA A 261 20.50 9.93 -5.28
N ASP A 262 19.80 8.91 -5.76
CA ASP A 262 19.02 8.96 -6.99
C ASP A 262 17.58 8.46 -6.83
N GLU A 263 17.08 8.24 -5.59
CA GLU A 263 15.70 7.77 -5.40
C GLU A 263 14.74 8.94 -5.16
N PRO A 264 13.54 8.91 -5.74
CA PRO A 264 12.58 10.01 -5.66
C PRO A 264 11.96 10.19 -4.29
N VAL A 265 11.52 11.41 -4.02
CA VAL A 265 10.98 11.89 -2.75
C VAL A 265 9.76 11.07 -2.24
N LEU A 266 8.97 10.49 -3.14
CA LEU A 266 7.78 9.69 -2.76
C LEU A 266 8.14 8.38 -2.04
N LEU A 267 9.26 7.76 -2.36
CA LEU A 267 9.76 6.56 -1.67
C LEU A 267 10.28 6.85 -0.26
N GLU A 268 10.47 8.11 0.11
CA GLU A 268 11.13 8.47 1.37
C GLU A 268 10.22 8.33 2.59
N ALA A 269 8.95 8.66 2.48
CA ALA A 269 8.11 8.79 3.65
C ALA A 269 7.11 7.64 3.81
N LEU A 270 6.16 7.49 2.88
CA LEU A 270 5.00 6.66 3.10
C LEU A 270 5.30 5.15 3.18
N PRO A 271 6.03 4.54 2.23
CA PRO A 271 6.32 3.11 2.31
C PRO A 271 7.05 2.74 3.60
N MET A 272 8.02 3.56 4.02
CA MET A 272 8.81 3.30 5.21
C MET A 272 8.01 3.47 6.51
N LEU A 273 7.07 4.41 6.57
CA LEU A 273 6.19 4.56 7.74
C LEU A 273 5.20 3.40 7.86
N ILE A 274 4.66 2.91 6.74
CA ILE A 274 3.82 1.70 6.74
C ILE A 274 4.66 0.50 7.19
N GLU A 275 5.89 0.37 6.71
CA GLU A 275 6.83 -0.69 7.08
C GLU A 275 7.14 -0.68 8.59
N VAL A 276 7.43 0.48 9.17
CA VAL A 276 7.61 0.62 10.62
C VAL A 276 6.37 0.16 11.38
N GLY A 277 5.18 0.48 10.87
CA GLY A 277 3.92 0.01 11.43
C GLY A 277 3.83 -1.51 11.44
N PHE A 278 4.22 -2.19 10.35
CA PHE A 278 4.26 -3.65 10.27
C PHE A 278 5.28 -4.25 11.22
N GLN A 279 6.49 -3.70 11.27
CA GLN A 279 7.54 -4.16 12.17
C GLN A 279 7.12 -4.02 13.64
N ASN A 280 6.54 -2.88 14.01
CA ASN A 280 6.06 -2.66 15.38
C ASN A 280 4.90 -3.60 15.76
N ALA A 281 3.95 -3.82 14.85
CA ALA A 281 2.87 -4.81 15.04
C ALA A 281 3.42 -6.24 15.10
N GLY A 282 4.43 -6.57 14.30
CA GLY A 282 5.14 -7.85 14.34
C GLY A 282 5.81 -8.11 15.69
N MET A 283 6.37 -7.08 16.33
CA MET A 283 6.92 -7.21 17.70
C MET A 283 5.84 -7.56 18.72
N VAL A 284 4.62 -6.99 18.58
CA VAL A 284 3.48 -7.37 19.44
C VAL A 284 3.07 -8.82 19.22
N ALA A 285 2.99 -9.25 17.96
CA ALA A 285 2.67 -10.64 17.62
C ALA A 285 3.73 -11.63 18.15
N MET A 286 5.02 -11.31 18.04
CA MET A 286 6.09 -12.13 18.59
C MET A 286 5.98 -12.27 20.11
N GLU A 287 5.66 -11.19 20.84
CA GLU A 287 5.52 -11.26 22.29
C GLU A 287 4.30 -12.08 22.73
N ILE A 288 3.15 -11.86 22.08
CA ILE A 288 1.88 -12.42 22.56
C ILE A 288 1.63 -13.80 21.96
N ASP A 289 1.72 -13.89 20.65
CA ASP A 289 1.32 -15.08 19.89
C ASP A 289 2.50 -16.06 19.72
N ARG A 290 3.71 -15.63 20.06
CA ARG A 290 4.95 -16.41 19.88
C ARG A 290 5.16 -16.86 18.44
N LEU A 291 4.77 -16.00 17.50
CA LEU A 291 4.85 -16.25 16.07
C LEU A 291 5.62 -15.13 15.35
N GLN A 292 6.54 -15.52 14.50
CA GLN A 292 7.04 -14.66 13.45
C GLN A 292 5.93 -14.51 12.41
N SER A 293 5.58 -13.28 12.06
CA SER A 293 4.42 -12.99 11.24
C SER A 293 4.77 -12.12 10.04
N LEU A 294 4.02 -12.27 8.96
CA LEU A 294 4.10 -11.40 7.78
C LEU A 294 2.78 -10.68 7.57
N PRO A 295 2.80 -9.43 7.08
CA PRO A 295 1.59 -8.72 6.70
C PRO A 295 0.93 -9.39 5.49
N ILE A 296 -0.37 -9.62 5.59
CA ILE A 296 -1.20 -10.15 4.51
C ILE A 296 -2.27 -9.18 4.04
N GLY A 297 -2.42 -8.04 4.71
CA GLY A 297 -3.38 -7.00 4.31
C GLY A 297 -3.52 -5.89 5.34
N ILE A 298 -4.24 -4.85 4.92
CA ILE A 298 -4.63 -3.70 5.74
C ILE A 298 -6.06 -3.33 5.37
N GLU A 299 -6.92 -3.08 6.34
CA GLU A 299 -8.28 -2.62 6.06
C GLU A 299 -8.26 -1.18 5.51
N GLN A 300 -7.47 -0.28 6.15
CA GLN A 300 -7.37 1.10 5.73
C GLN A 300 -6.05 1.77 6.15
N VAL A 301 -5.52 2.59 5.25
CA VAL A 301 -4.38 3.49 5.50
C VAL A 301 -4.88 4.92 5.38
N GLU A 302 -4.65 5.73 6.41
CA GLU A 302 -4.96 7.17 6.42
C GLU A 302 -3.67 7.99 6.41
N LEU A 303 -3.47 8.76 5.35
CA LEU A 303 -2.43 9.78 5.28
C LEU A 303 -2.95 11.06 5.93
N LEU A 304 -2.40 11.43 7.08
CA LEU A 304 -2.93 12.51 7.89
C LEU A 304 -2.19 13.82 7.64
N GLN A 305 -0.87 13.75 7.61
CA GLN A 305 0.00 14.87 7.26
C GLN A 305 1.33 14.38 6.68
N THR A 306 2.06 15.28 6.02
CA THR A 306 3.42 14.98 5.58
C THR A 306 4.33 14.91 6.81
N PRO A 307 5.06 13.80 7.03
CA PRO A 307 5.96 13.68 8.16
C PRO A 307 7.19 14.59 8.00
N GLU A 308 7.63 15.15 9.11
CA GLU A 308 8.95 15.78 9.21
C GLU A 308 9.92 14.82 9.90
N ALA A 309 11.21 14.91 9.58
CA ALA A 309 12.22 14.09 10.20
C ALA A 309 12.39 14.47 11.68
N GLY A 310 12.61 13.46 12.51
CA GLY A 310 12.87 13.61 13.94
C GLY A 310 11.64 13.46 14.83
N GLY A 311 11.81 12.66 15.88
CA GLY A 311 10.84 12.51 16.95
C GLY A 311 9.56 11.74 16.60
N LEU A 312 9.53 11.05 15.46
CA LEU A 312 8.38 10.20 15.11
C LEU A 312 8.28 9.02 16.06
N ARG A 313 7.07 8.73 16.51
CA ARG A 313 6.75 7.61 17.40
C ARG A 313 5.61 6.79 16.84
N VAL A 314 5.69 5.49 17.04
CA VAL A 314 4.71 4.51 16.57
C VAL A 314 4.10 3.77 17.75
N ARG A 315 2.79 3.58 17.74
CA ARG A 315 2.08 2.65 18.63
C ARG A 315 1.34 1.62 17.81
N SER A 316 1.53 0.35 18.14
CA SER A 316 0.71 -0.74 17.61
C SER A 316 -0.05 -1.41 18.75
N VAL A 317 -1.34 -1.66 18.54
CA VAL A 317 -2.23 -2.34 19.49
C VAL A 317 -2.80 -3.58 18.82
N ARG A 318 -2.65 -4.73 19.46
CA ARG A 318 -3.30 -5.96 19.01
C ARG A 318 -4.78 -5.90 19.35
N ARG A 319 -5.63 -5.87 18.34
CA ARG A 319 -7.08 -5.72 18.47
C ARG A 319 -7.78 -7.06 18.71
N ALA A 320 -7.46 -8.07 17.92
CA ALA A 320 -8.09 -9.38 17.98
C ALA A 320 -7.22 -10.46 17.31
N ALA A 321 -7.57 -11.73 17.53
CA ALA A 321 -7.11 -12.85 16.72
C ALA A 321 -8.27 -13.32 15.84
N GLU A 322 -7.98 -13.59 14.58
CA GLU A 322 -8.89 -14.26 13.66
C GLU A 322 -8.57 -15.77 13.59
N ALA A 323 -9.33 -16.49 12.78
CA ALA A 323 -9.04 -17.88 12.48
C ALA A 323 -7.67 -18.05 11.78
N ASP A 324 -7.13 -19.26 11.81
CA ASP A 324 -5.93 -19.66 11.06
C ASP A 324 -4.64 -18.89 11.40
N GLY A 325 -4.49 -18.40 12.62
CA GLY A 325 -3.28 -17.72 13.10
C GLY A 325 -3.08 -16.33 12.46
N VAL A 326 -4.16 -15.68 12.06
CA VAL A 326 -4.17 -14.27 11.66
C VAL A 326 -4.49 -13.40 12.87
N THR A 327 -3.73 -12.31 13.04
CA THR A 327 -3.96 -11.31 14.08
C THR A 327 -4.22 -9.94 13.48
N LEU A 328 -5.09 -9.16 14.13
CA LEU A 328 -5.44 -7.79 13.75
C LEU A 328 -4.75 -6.80 14.66
N HIS A 329 -4.18 -5.78 14.06
CA HIS A 329 -3.50 -4.70 14.76
C HIS A 329 -3.94 -3.34 14.21
N ASP A 330 -4.06 -2.37 15.09
CA ASP A 330 -4.20 -0.98 14.73
C ASP A 330 -2.89 -0.24 15.05
N VAL A 331 -2.49 0.67 14.17
CA VAL A 331 -1.22 1.41 14.29
C VAL A 331 -1.47 2.90 14.15
N LEU A 332 -0.81 3.68 15.01
CA LEU A 332 -0.78 5.14 14.92
C LEU A 332 0.67 5.62 14.97
N ILE A 333 1.03 6.46 14.00
CA ILE A 333 2.31 7.19 13.99
C ILE A 333 2.02 8.66 14.22
N VAL A 334 2.77 9.27 15.14
CA VAL A 334 2.68 10.69 15.49
C VAL A 334 4.04 11.37 15.36
N ASP A 335 4.00 12.69 15.18
CA ASP A 335 5.20 13.54 15.21
C ASP A 335 5.67 13.84 16.65
N ALA A 336 6.68 14.72 16.76
CA ALA A 336 7.24 15.15 18.04
C ALA A 336 6.22 15.88 18.93
N ASP A 337 5.23 16.51 18.33
CA ASP A 337 4.19 17.32 19.00
C ASP A 337 2.88 16.54 19.26
N ASP A 338 2.88 15.21 19.04
CA ASP A 338 1.74 14.31 19.16
C ASP A 338 0.66 14.46 18.07
N HIS A 339 0.96 15.15 16.97
CA HIS A 339 0.02 15.20 15.86
C HIS A 339 0.06 13.90 15.06
N PRO A 340 -1.09 13.31 14.75
CA PRO A 340 -1.16 12.11 13.93
C PRO A 340 -0.62 12.35 12.52
N VAL A 341 0.30 11.48 12.08
CA VAL A 341 0.95 11.50 10.76
C VAL A 341 0.35 10.43 9.86
N LEU A 342 0.26 9.21 10.37
CA LEU A 342 -0.23 8.05 9.65
C LEU A 342 -1.04 7.16 10.59
N ALA A 343 -2.17 6.64 10.11
CA ALA A 343 -2.91 5.60 10.79
C ALA A 343 -3.10 4.37 9.89
N LEU A 344 -2.87 3.19 10.45
CA LEU A 344 -3.16 1.90 9.82
C LEU A 344 -4.26 1.22 10.64
N ASN A 345 -5.43 1.07 10.05
CA ASN A 345 -6.55 0.38 10.67
C ASN A 345 -6.60 -1.06 10.14
N GLY A 346 -6.65 -2.04 11.05
CA GLY A 346 -6.81 -3.44 10.70
C GLY A 346 -5.64 -4.03 9.91
N VAL A 347 -4.41 -3.83 10.39
CA VAL A 347 -3.23 -4.54 9.85
C VAL A 347 -3.38 -6.02 10.17
N ARG A 348 -3.41 -6.85 9.15
CA ARG A 348 -3.57 -8.31 9.25
C ARG A 348 -2.19 -8.96 9.14
N LEU A 349 -1.78 -9.62 10.21
CA LEU A 349 -0.53 -10.38 10.26
C LEU A 349 -0.84 -11.88 10.28
N LYS A 350 -0.19 -12.64 9.42
CA LYS A 350 -0.25 -14.11 9.39
C LYS A 350 0.97 -14.68 10.06
N GLY A 351 0.77 -15.49 11.09
CA GLY A 351 1.82 -16.28 11.72
C GLY A 351 2.41 -17.29 10.74
N MET A 352 3.73 -17.28 10.60
CA MET A 352 4.47 -18.12 9.66
C MET A 352 5.26 -19.23 10.37
N ALA A 353 5.91 -18.90 11.47
CA ALA A 353 6.73 -19.82 12.24
C ALA A 353 6.71 -19.46 13.72
N PRO A 354 6.92 -20.43 14.64
CA PRO A 354 7.18 -20.12 16.04
C PRO A 354 8.43 -19.24 16.20
N VAL A 355 8.41 -18.35 17.19
CA VAL A 355 9.60 -17.60 17.60
C VAL A 355 10.58 -18.59 18.26
N GLU A 356 11.83 -18.60 17.82
CA GLU A 356 12.89 -19.40 18.44
C GLU A 356 13.07 -19.01 19.92
N PRO A 357 13.31 -19.98 20.84
CA PRO A 357 13.39 -19.72 22.29
C PRO A 357 14.38 -18.62 22.67
N GLU A 358 15.53 -18.51 21.99
CA GLU A 358 16.54 -17.48 22.20
C GLU A 358 16.10 -16.07 21.74
N MET A 359 15.09 -16.00 20.88
CA MET A 359 14.51 -14.76 20.39
C MET A 359 13.31 -14.31 21.21
N GLU A 360 12.83 -15.12 22.16
CA GLU A 360 11.72 -14.74 23.04
C GLU A 360 12.07 -13.53 23.90
N PHE A 361 11.09 -12.68 24.12
CA PHE A 361 11.22 -11.49 24.98
C PHE A 361 9.88 -11.15 25.64
N LYS A 362 9.92 -10.26 26.60
CA LYS A 362 8.74 -9.67 27.21
C LYS A 362 8.84 -8.14 27.18
N LEU A 363 7.83 -7.50 26.63
CA LEU A 363 7.68 -6.06 26.74
C LEU A 363 7.38 -5.71 28.20
N LYS A 364 8.24 -4.89 28.81
CA LYS A 364 7.96 -4.35 30.15
C LYS A 364 6.73 -3.46 30.04
N ARG A 365 5.71 -3.79 30.78
CA ARG A 365 4.47 -3.00 30.88
C ARG A 365 4.59 -2.11 32.12
N ASN A 366 4.41 -0.84 31.92
CA ASN A 366 4.33 0.16 33.00
C ASN A 366 2.93 0.18 33.60
#